data_7e01ba3c2625315db778310e70f15ae7
#
_entry.id   7e01ba3c2625315db778310e70f15ae7
#
_cell.length_a   1.000
_cell.length_b   1.000
_cell.length_c   1.000
_cell.angle_alpha   90.00
_cell.angle_beta   90.00
_cell.angle_gamma   90.00
#
_symmetry.space_group_name_H-M   'P 1'
#
loop_
_entity.id
_entity.type
_entity.pdbx_description
1 polymer ?
#
loop_
_entity_poly.entity_id
_entity_poly.type
_entity_poly.pdbx_seq_one_letter_code
_entity_poly.pdbx_strand_id
1 'polypeptide(L)'
;MRFTPRKAGALLLALAVVTVALTASVASARPARSGASIQACALLPDTKSSTRYTLFDAPYLKAAFKAGGISAQVLNAQGSSSRQKSQAEGCLAKGAKVILLDPFTTAAGLAITAEAVSRGAKVIDYDRLVPKSKVSYYVSFDNVGVGKLQANGLIAALKAKGTYGSKPVIAELNGGITDNNGHLFKQGYDSVLSPLYKSGALKKATAGDQWTDWDPVKGRTIFDQMLARNSNKIQGVLAANDGLAGAVIASLKAHALKPIPLTGQDATPTGVQFILAGWQSGTVYKAIKPQANAAAQVAIDIIKGKPVKTNGKVSGTPSILLKPIWLTKANYKRVFTDKFLKKSDVCIGEYAKYCK
;
A
#
# COMPACT_ATOMS: atom_id res chain seq x y z
N MET A 1 29.94 -89.77 -40.50
CA MET A 1 29.25 -91.05 -40.91
C MET A 1 27.82 -90.75 -41.18
N ARG A 2 27.41 -91.09 -42.45
CA ARG A 2 26.12 -91.59 -42.94
C ARG A 2 24.88 -90.67 -42.62
N PHE A 3 24.41 -89.96 -43.66
CA PHE A 3 23.36 -90.35 -44.66
C PHE A 3 21.93 -90.35 -44.09
N THR A 4 21.16 -89.33 -44.50
CA THR A 4 20.03 -89.24 -45.48
C THR A 4 18.77 -90.03 -45.18
N PRO A 5 17.68 -89.77 -45.88
CA PRO A 5 16.94 -88.60 -46.33
C PRO A 5 15.40 -88.72 -46.23
N ARG A 6 14.68 -87.74 -46.77
CA ARG A 6 13.31 -87.79 -47.33
C ARG A 6 12.15 -87.80 -46.37
N LYS A 7 11.12 -86.99 -46.53
CA LYS A 7 10.19 -86.92 -47.69
C LYS A 7 9.40 -85.62 -47.68
N ALA A 8 9.10 -85.17 -48.84
CA ALA A 8 8.21 -84.11 -49.21
C ALA A 8 6.75 -84.34 -48.78
N GLY A 9 6.06 -83.31 -48.50
CA GLY A 9 4.59 -83.32 -48.38
C GLY A 9 4.12 -81.86 -48.58
N ALA A 10 3.62 -81.65 -49.81
CA ALA A 10 2.95 -80.41 -50.17
C ALA A 10 1.56 -80.38 -49.55
N LEU A 11 1.19 -79.26 -48.98
CA LEU A 11 -0.23 -78.86 -48.82
C LEU A 11 -0.44 -77.37 -48.71
N LEU A 12 -0.99 -76.83 -49.79
CA LEU A 12 -2.02 -75.81 -49.92
C LEU A 12 -1.98 -74.56 -49.06
N LEU A 13 -1.83 -73.45 -49.85
CA LEU A 13 -2.15 -72.09 -49.52
C LEU A 13 -3.49 -71.90 -48.82
N ALA A 14 -3.51 -71.18 -47.73
CA ALA A 14 -4.61 -70.31 -47.30
C ALA A 14 -4.13 -68.96 -46.97
N LEU A 15 -4.32 -68.00 -47.89
CA LEU A 15 -4.01 -66.56 -47.73
C LEU A 15 -5.12 -65.98 -46.83
N ALA A 16 -4.83 -65.81 -45.56
CA ALA A 16 -5.66 -64.98 -44.66
C ALA A 16 -5.16 -63.54 -44.71
N VAL A 17 -5.87 -62.70 -45.46
CA VAL A 17 -5.68 -61.23 -45.42
C VAL A 17 -6.22 -60.74 -44.11
N VAL A 18 -5.31 -60.41 -43.17
CA VAL A 18 -5.64 -59.69 -41.93
C VAL A 18 -5.60 -58.20 -42.25
N THR A 19 -6.79 -57.65 -42.51
CA THR A 19 -6.98 -56.19 -42.55
C THR A 19 -6.89 -55.64 -41.12
N VAL A 20 -5.72 -55.09 -40.78
CA VAL A 20 -5.55 -54.27 -39.53
C VAL A 20 -6.25 -52.93 -39.76
N ALA A 21 -7.46 -52.82 -39.25
CA ALA A 21 -8.14 -51.53 -39.13
C ALA A 21 -7.40 -50.67 -38.08
N LEU A 22 -6.56 -49.72 -38.53
CA LEU A 22 -6.07 -48.66 -37.68
C LEU A 22 -7.26 -47.75 -37.30
N THR A 23 -7.87 -47.98 -36.15
CA THR A 23 -8.75 -47.02 -35.51
C THR A 23 -7.86 -45.90 -34.97
N ALA A 24 -7.70 -44.80 -35.72
CA ALA A 24 -7.14 -43.57 -35.22
C ALA A 24 -8.08 -43.05 -34.12
N SER A 25 -7.71 -43.32 -32.88
CA SER A 25 -8.35 -42.67 -31.71
C SER A 25 -8.04 -41.16 -31.79
N VAL A 26 -8.97 -40.40 -32.37
CA VAL A 26 -8.94 -38.93 -32.24
C VAL A 26 -9.17 -38.63 -30.75
N ALA A 27 -8.07 -38.53 -30.02
CA ALA A 27 -8.11 -37.96 -28.68
C ALA A 27 -8.65 -36.53 -28.83
N SER A 28 -9.94 -36.36 -28.58
CA SER A 28 -10.53 -35.01 -28.41
C SER A 28 -9.79 -34.36 -27.27
N ALA A 29 -8.81 -33.52 -27.61
CA ALA A 29 -8.17 -32.60 -26.66
C ALA A 29 -9.32 -31.81 -26.03
N ARG A 30 -9.71 -32.18 -24.81
CA ARG A 30 -10.56 -31.30 -23.99
C ARG A 30 -9.94 -29.92 -24.03
N PRO A 31 -10.68 -28.88 -24.46
CA PRO A 31 -10.16 -27.55 -24.37
C PRO A 31 -9.80 -27.36 -22.90
N ALA A 32 -8.52 -27.01 -22.63
CA ALA A 32 -8.08 -26.62 -21.32
C ALA A 32 -9.11 -25.61 -20.83
N ARG A 33 -9.73 -25.86 -19.67
CA ARG A 33 -10.61 -24.87 -19.03
C ARG A 33 -9.82 -23.58 -19.00
N SER A 34 -10.14 -22.64 -19.88
CA SER A 34 -9.62 -21.30 -19.83
C SER A 34 -10.02 -20.77 -18.45
N GLY A 35 -9.08 -20.67 -17.53
CA GLY A 35 -9.31 -20.03 -16.26
C GLY A 35 -9.99 -18.70 -16.57
N ALA A 36 -11.05 -18.35 -15.81
CA ALA A 36 -11.84 -17.16 -16.09
C ALA A 36 -10.90 -15.97 -16.36
N SER A 37 -10.97 -15.43 -17.58
CA SER A 37 -10.17 -14.29 -18.00
C SER A 37 -10.45 -13.14 -17.07
N ILE A 38 -9.40 -12.51 -16.52
CA ILE A 38 -9.52 -11.32 -15.70
C ILE A 38 -9.16 -10.09 -16.51
N GLN A 39 -9.83 -8.99 -16.24
CA GLN A 39 -9.63 -7.74 -16.98
C GLN A 39 -8.68 -6.79 -16.25
N ALA A 40 -8.65 -6.85 -14.91
CA ALA A 40 -7.79 -6.02 -14.08
C ALA A 40 -7.22 -6.79 -12.89
N CYS A 41 -6.07 -6.31 -12.39
CA CYS A 41 -5.55 -6.70 -11.08
C CYS A 41 -5.19 -5.46 -10.28
N ALA A 42 -5.48 -5.49 -8.97
CA ALA A 42 -4.94 -4.56 -8.01
C ALA A 42 -3.91 -5.29 -7.13
N LEU A 43 -2.71 -4.76 -7.08
CA LEU A 43 -1.56 -5.34 -6.39
C LEU A 43 -1.18 -4.42 -5.22
N LEU A 44 -1.52 -4.85 -3.99
CA LEU A 44 -1.25 -4.11 -2.76
C LEU A 44 0.09 -4.57 -2.14
N PRO A 45 0.80 -3.69 -1.40
CA PRO A 45 2.19 -3.94 -1.05
C PRO A 45 2.37 -4.91 0.12
N ASP A 46 1.66 -4.68 1.22
CA ASP A 46 1.90 -5.42 2.46
C ASP A 46 0.71 -5.31 3.44
N THR A 47 0.88 -5.84 4.65
CA THR A 47 -0.08 -5.75 5.75
C THR A 47 0.54 -5.11 7.01
N LYS A 48 1.83 -4.79 6.98
CA LYS A 48 2.61 -4.33 8.13
C LYS A 48 2.78 -2.81 8.17
N SER A 49 3.03 -2.19 7.01
CA SER A 49 3.27 -0.73 6.92
C SER A 49 2.03 0.08 7.30
N SER A 50 0.85 -0.41 6.96
CA SER A 50 -0.43 0.16 7.36
C SER A 50 -1.54 -0.89 7.30
N THR A 51 -2.45 -0.89 8.27
CA THR A 51 -3.63 -1.76 8.28
C THR A 51 -4.66 -1.39 7.19
N ARG A 52 -4.50 -0.22 6.55
CA ARG A 52 -5.43 0.29 5.52
C ARG A 52 -5.61 -0.71 4.37
N TYR A 53 -4.53 -1.35 3.92
CA TYR A 53 -4.57 -2.23 2.75
C TYR A 53 -5.50 -3.43 2.92
N THR A 54 -5.62 -3.94 4.15
CA THR A 54 -6.53 -5.05 4.49
C THR A 54 -7.93 -4.55 4.83
N LEU A 55 -8.02 -3.50 5.65
CA LEU A 55 -9.30 -3.02 6.20
C LEU A 55 -10.11 -2.21 5.19
N PHE A 56 -9.45 -1.49 4.28
CA PHE A 56 -10.10 -0.48 3.43
C PHE A 56 -9.83 -0.70 1.94
N ASP A 57 -8.55 -0.66 1.51
CA ASP A 57 -8.21 -0.68 0.09
C ASP A 57 -8.74 -1.93 -0.61
N ALA A 58 -8.43 -3.12 -0.11
CA ALA A 58 -8.85 -4.37 -0.74
C ALA A 58 -10.39 -4.51 -0.84
N PRO A 59 -11.20 -4.31 0.22
CA PRO A 59 -12.65 -4.41 0.11
C PRO A 59 -13.26 -3.32 -0.78
N TYR A 60 -12.75 -2.07 -0.75
CA TYR A 60 -13.29 -1.01 -1.60
C TYR A 60 -12.96 -1.21 -3.08
N LEU A 61 -11.75 -1.64 -3.42
CA LEU A 61 -11.37 -1.96 -4.80
C LEU A 61 -12.21 -3.13 -5.34
N LYS A 62 -12.37 -4.21 -4.56
CA LYS A 62 -13.23 -5.35 -4.94
C LYS A 62 -14.67 -4.90 -5.22
N ALA A 63 -15.23 -4.08 -4.33
CA ALA A 63 -16.58 -3.55 -4.47
C ALA A 63 -16.72 -2.65 -5.70
N ALA A 64 -15.75 -1.77 -5.96
CA ALA A 64 -15.75 -0.85 -7.09
C ALA A 64 -15.63 -1.60 -8.43
N PHE A 65 -14.74 -2.56 -8.56
CA PHE A 65 -14.63 -3.39 -9.76
C PHE A 65 -15.90 -4.20 -10.02
N LYS A 66 -16.48 -4.82 -8.97
CA LYS A 66 -17.74 -5.53 -9.07
C LYS A 66 -18.88 -4.61 -9.57
N ALA A 67 -19.02 -3.43 -8.99
CA ALA A 67 -20.02 -2.44 -9.39
C ALA A 67 -19.82 -1.98 -10.85
N GLY A 68 -18.58 -1.88 -11.32
CA GLY A 68 -18.23 -1.56 -12.71
C GLY A 68 -18.41 -2.70 -13.71
N GLY A 69 -18.75 -3.91 -13.24
CA GLY A 69 -18.89 -5.11 -14.09
C GLY A 69 -17.54 -5.64 -14.60
N ILE A 70 -16.43 -5.39 -13.88
CA ILE A 70 -15.09 -5.80 -14.27
C ILE A 70 -14.65 -7.04 -13.49
N SER A 71 -14.24 -8.07 -14.22
CA SER A 71 -13.58 -9.26 -13.63
C SER A 71 -12.18 -8.86 -13.17
N ALA A 72 -11.96 -8.79 -11.86
CA ALA A 72 -10.70 -8.33 -11.29
C ALA A 72 -10.23 -9.18 -10.10
N GLN A 73 -8.92 -9.23 -9.90
CA GLN A 73 -8.29 -9.76 -8.69
C GLN A 73 -7.68 -8.62 -7.86
N VAL A 74 -7.80 -8.73 -6.54
CA VAL A 74 -7.12 -7.83 -5.58
C VAL A 74 -6.22 -8.69 -4.73
N LEU A 75 -4.93 -8.52 -4.87
CA LEU A 75 -3.86 -9.33 -4.28
C LEU A 75 -2.99 -8.48 -3.35
N ASN A 76 -2.36 -9.11 -2.36
CA ASN A 76 -1.44 -8.44 -1.45
C ASN A 76 -0.10 -9.19 -1.45
N ALA A 77 0.99 -8.45 -1.63
CA ALA A 77 2.33 -9.01 -1.71
C ALA A 77 2.92 -9.39 -0.34
N GLN A 78 2.28 -8.97 0.75
CA GLN A 78 2.70 -9.25 2.12
C GLN A 78 4.18 -8.87 2.39
N GLY A 79 4.62 -7.74 1.84
CA GLY A 79 5.98 -7.23 2.04
C GLY A 79 7.05 -7.96 1.21
N SER A 80 6.68 -8.59 0.10
CA SER A 80 7.61 -9.30 -0.78
C SER A 80 7.56 -8.78 -2.21
N SER A 81 8.65 -8.16 -2.66
CA SER A 81 8.82 -7.69 -4.04
C SER A 81 8.71 -8.82 -5.06
N SER A 82 9.28 -10.00 -4.77
CA SER A 82 9.20 -11.16 -5.64
C SER A 82 7.78 -11.68 -5.76
N ARG A 83 7.03 -11.75 -4.64
CA ARG A 83 5.61 -12.12 -4.65
C ARG A 83 4.79 -11.13 -5.47
N GLN A 84 5.01 -9.82 -5.30
CA GLN A 84 4.28 -8.81 -6.06
C GLN A 84 4.53 -8.96 -7.56
N LYS A 85 5.78 -9.22 -7.97
CA LYS A 85 6.15 -9.49 -9.36
C LYS A 85 5.44 -10.75 -9.88
N SER A 86 5.51 -11.87 -9.17
CA SER A 86 4.81 -13.11 -9.56
C SER A 86 3.29 -12.93 -9.64
N GLN A 87 2.71 -12.12 -8.77
CA GLN A 87 1.28 -11.76 -8.84
C GLN A 87 0.97 -10.98 -10.13
N ALA A 88 1.81 -10.01 -10.51
CA ALA A 88 1.66 -9.25 -11.76
C ALA A 88 1.75 -10.18 -12.99
N GLU A 89 2.75 -11.04 -13.04
CA GLU A 89 2.96 -12.02 -14.10
C GLU A 89 1.74 -12.96 -14.22
N GLY A 90 1.24 -13.47 -13.12
CA GLY A 90 0.03 -14.31 -13.06
C GLY A 90 -1.23 -13.59 -13.53
N CYS A 91 -1.36 -12.29 -13.23
CA CYS A 91 -2.44 -11.44 -13.71
C CYS A 91 -2.38 -11.25 -15.23
N LEU A 92 -1.19 -10.94 -15.75
CA LEU A 92 -0.95 -10.74 -17.17
C LEU A 92 -1.18 -12.03 -17.97
N ALA A 93 -0.76 -13.18 -17.43
CA ALA A 93 -1.02 -14.49 -18.04
C ALA A 93 -2.51 -14.83 -18.11
N LYS A 94 -3.34 -14.31 -17.20
CA LYS A 94 -4.81 -14.45 -17.21
C LYS A 94 -5.51 -13.40 -18.08
N GLY A 95 -4.77 -12.56 -18.79
CA GLY A 95 -5.31 -11.60 -19.74
C GLY A 95 -5.66 -10.23 -19.14
N ALA A 96 -5.12 -9.86 -17.97
CA ALA A 96 -5.33 -8.55 -17.38
C ALA A 96 -4.86 -7.44 -18.31
N LYS A 97 -5.76 -6.51 -18.64
CA LYS A 97 -5.49 -5.33 -19.48
C LYS A 97 -5.01 -4.14 -18.66
N VAL A 98 -5.29 -4.14 -17.36
CA VAL A 98 -4.93 -3.07 -16.43
C VAL A 98 -4.37 -3.66 -15.14
N ILE A 99 -3.24 -3.12 -14.72
CA ILE A 99 -2.64 -3.37 -13.40
C ILE A 99 -2.79 -2.09 -12.58
N LEU A 100 -3.54 -2.13 -11.49
CA LEU A 100 -3.48 -1.15 -10.39
C LEU A 100 -2.32 -1.57 -9.50
N LEU A 101 -1.28 -0.76 -9.42
CA LEU A 101 -0.05 -1.08 -8.72
C LEU A 101 0.16 -0.12 -7.54
N ASP A 102 0.13 -0.67 -6.33
CA ASP A 102 0.70 -0.03 -5.15
C ASP A 102 2.02 -0.74 -4.84
N PRO A 103 3.17 -0.19 -5.28
CA PRO A 103 4.42 -0.94 -5.25
C PRO A 103 4.93 -1.12 -3.82
N PHE A 104 5.42 -2.32 -3.50
CA PHE A 104 6.08 -2.55 -2.21
C PHE A 104 7.40 -1.75 -2.13
N THR A 105 8.17 -1.72 -3.21
CA THR A 105 9.33 -0.84 -3.37
C THR A 105 9.30 -0.19 -4.75
N THR A 106 9.92 0.98 -4.88
CA THR A 106 10.06 1.66 -6.18
C THR A 106 10.73 0.76 -7.23
N ALA A 107 11.77 0.01 -6.85
CA ALA A 107 12.46 -0.91 -7.76
C ALA A 107 11.54 -2.04 -8.28
N ALA A 108 10.75 -2.65 -7.38
CA ALA A 108 9.76 -3.65 -7.79
C ALA A 108 8.70 -3.04 -8.72
N GLY A 109 8.24 -1.83 -8.41
CA GLY A 109 7.28 -1.10 -9.23
C GLY A 109 7.79 -0.83 -10.64
N LEU A 110 9.05 -0.41 -10.79
CA LEU A 110 9.70 -0.21 -12.11
C LEU A 110 9.68 -1.50 -12.93
N ALA A 111 10.10 -2.64 -12.34
CA ALA A 111 10.14 -3.93 -13.01
C ALA A 111 8.74 -4.41 -13.43
N ILE A 112 7.76 -4.32 -12.54
CA ILE A 112 6.37 -4.71 -12.82
C ILE A 112 5.76 -3.83 -13.90
N THR A 113 6.01 -2.51 -13.85
CA THR A 113 5.50 -1.58 -14.88
C THR A 113 6.10 -1.88 -16.25
N ALA A 114 7.42 -2.11 -16.32
CA ALA A 114 8.08 -2.45 -17.57
C ALA A 114 7.51 -3.73 -18.19
N GLU A 115 7.34 -4.77 -17.39
CA GLU A 115 6.75 -6.05 -17.80
C GLU A 115 5.29 -5.89 -18.27
N ALA A 116 4.45 -5.19 -17.50
CA ALA A 116 3.05 -4.98 -17.87
C ALA A 116 2.92 -4.22 -19.20
N VAL A 117 3.69 -3.14 -19.37
CA VAL A 117 3.70 -2.32 -20.58
C VAL A 117 4.20 -3.11 -21.79
N SER A 118 5.26 -3.94 -21.65
CA SER A 118 5.76 -4.79 -22.72
C SER A 118 4.74 -5.81 -23.24
N ARG A 119 3.82 -6.24 -22.37
CA ARG A 119 2.69 -7.12 -22.71
C ARG A 119 1.42 -6.36 -23.13
N GLY A 120 1.49 -5.05 -23.34
CA GLY A 120 0.37 -4.21 -23.79
C GLY A 120 -0.63 -3.82 -22.71
N ALA A 121 -0.40 -4.15 -21.45
CA ALA A 121 -1.25 -3.74 -20.34
C ALA A 121 -0.96 -2.28 -19.95
N LYS A 122 -1.99 -1.59 -19.44
CA LYS A 122 -1.85 -0.26 -18.84
C LYS A 122 -1.59 -0.40 -17.33
N VAL A 123 -0.74 0.47 -16.81
CA VAL A 123 -0.46 0.51 -15.36
C VAL A 123 -0.99 1.81 -14.78
N ILE A 124 -1.68 1.69 -13.66
CA ILE A 124 -2.14 2.81 -12.84
C ILE A 124 -1.42 2.68 -11.51
N ASP A 125 -0.59 3.66 -11.17
CA ASP A 125 -0.04 3.73 -9.83
C ASP A 125 -1.17 4.11 -8.85
N TYR A 126 -1.32 3.30 -7.84
CA TYR A 126 -2.30 3.46 -6.77
C TYR A 126 -1.59 3.73 -5.47
N ASP A 127 -1.94 4.79 -4.78
CA ASP A 127 -1.31 5.28 -3.55
C ASP A 127 0.16 5.69 -3.74
N ARG A 128 1.05 4.78 -4.11
CA ARG A 128 2.48 5.02 -4.28
C ARG A 128 2.85 5.20 -5.75
N LEU A 129 3.49 6.33 -6.08
CA LEU A 129 4.00 6.60 -7.43
C LEU A 129 5.32 5.86 -7.65
N VAL A 130 5.48 5.27 -8.82
CA VAL A 130 6.75 4.75 -9.35
C VAL A 130 7.42 5.82 -10.21
N PRO A 131 8.36 6.62 -9.67
CA PRO A 131 9.00 7.68 -10.43
C PRO A 131 9.73 7.16 -11.67
N LYS A 132 9.75 7.96 -12.75
CA LYS A 132 10.46 7.64 -14.01
C LYS A 132 9.98 6.34 -14.69
N SER A 133 8.78 5.85 -14.38
CA SER A 133 8.17 4.69 -15.03
C SER A 133 7.23 5.11 -16.16
N LYS A 134 6.78 4.12 -16.96
CA LYS A 134 5.80 4.32 -18.03
C LYS A 134 4.36 4.07 -17.54
N VAL A 135 4.03 4.48 -16.33
CA VAL A 135 2.65 4.39 -15.82
C VAL A 135 1.73 5.34 -16.59
N SER A 136 0.50 4.90 -16.83
CA SER A 136 -0.47 5.67 -17.59
C SER A 136 -1.13 6.75 -16.74
N TYR A 137 -1.42 6.44 -15.46
CA TYR A 137 -2.11 7.31 -14.52
C TYR A 137 -1.61 7.07 -13.10
N TYR A 138 -1.81 8.08 -12.25
CA TYR A 138 -1.55 7.99 -10.82
C TYR A 138 -2.78 8.44 -10.02
N VAL A 139 -3.18 7.66 -9.01
CA VAL A 139 -4.33 7.97 -8.15
C VAL A 139 -3.91 7.91 -6.70
N SER A 140 -3.84 9.05 -6.03
CA SER A 140 -3.38 9.18 -4.65
C SER A 140 -3.95 10.42 -3.96
N PHE A 141 -3.37 10.76 -2.84
CA PHE A 141 -3.56 12.04 -2.16
C PHE A 141 -2.47 13.04 -2.52
N ASP A 142 -2.67 14.32 -2.19
CA ASP A 142 -1.59 15.32 -2.19
C ASP A 142 -0.60 14.98 -1.06
N ASN A 143 0.42 14.20 -1.38
CA ASN A 143 1.36 13.67 -0.40
C ASN A 143 2.30 14.74 0.18
N VAL A 144 2.63 15.77 -0.58
CA VAL A 144 3.34 16.93 -0.04
C VAL A 144 2.45 17.70 0.94
N GLY A 145 1.16 17.84 0.59
CA GLY A 145 0.14 18.39 1.48
C GLY A 145 -0.03 17.59 2.77
N VAL A 146 0.06 16.25 2.71
CA VAL A 146 0.07 15.38 3.90
C VAL A 146 1.19 15.79 4.85
N GLY A 147 2.44 15.88 4.36
CA GLY A 147 3.58 16.28 5.18
C GLY A 147 3.42 17.68 5.79
N LYS A 148 2.91 18.63 5.00
CA LYS A 148 2.61 19.99 5.51
C LYS A 148 1.57 19.97 6.64
N LEU A 149 0.50 19.16 6.50
CA LEU A 149 -0.52 19.01 7.54
C LEU A 149 0.06 18.41 8.82
N GLN A 150 0.94 17.42 8.72
CA GLN A 150 1.63 16.85 9.88
C GLN A 150 2.47 17.91 10.60
N ALA A 151 3.32 18.63 9.88
CA ALA A 151 4.17 19.65 10.48
C ALA A 151 3.37 20.79 11.13
N ASN A 152 2.35 21.30 10.44
CA ASN A 152 1.47 22.33 11.00
C ASN A 152 0.69 21.82 12.22
N GLY A 153 0.23 20.57 12.18
CA GLY A 153 -0.45 19.92 13.30
C GLY A 153 0.48 19.77 14.52
N LEU A 154 1.77 19.41 14.30
CA LEU A 154 2.77 19.37 15.36
C LEU A 154 2.99 20.73 16.00
N ILE A 155 3.18 21.78 15.18
CA ILE A 155 3.38 23.16 15.65
C ILE A 155 2.16 23.63 16.45
N ALA A 156 0.95 23.38 15.94
CA ALA A 156 -0.28 23.72 16.65
C ALA A 156 -0.37 23.03 18.03
N ALA A 157 0.01 21.75 18.09
CA ALA A 157 0.03 20.99 19.34
C ALA A 157 1.10 21.50 20.33
N LEU A 158 2.28 21.88 19.85
CA LEU A 158 3.31 22.51 20.69
C LEU A 158 2.84 23.85 21.27
N LYS A 159 2.16 24.67 20.46
CA LYS A 159 1.56 25.92 20.91
C LYS A 159 0.47 25.68 21.93
N ALA A 160 -0.45 24.77 21.68
CA ALA A 160 -1.53 24.43 22.60
C ALA A 160 -1.02 23.88 23.95
N LYS A 161 0.11 23.19 23.95
CA LYS A 161 0.79 22.71 25.16
C LYS A 161 1.63 23.78 25.86
N GLY A 162 1.82 24.99 25.28
CA GLY A 162 2.63 26.05 25.81
C GLY A 162 4.16 25.84 25.71
N THR A 163 4.58 24.82 24.92
CA THR A 163 6.02 24.46 24.83
C THR A 163 6.71 25.05 23.61
N TYR A 164 5.98 25.65 22.67
CA TYR A 164 6.55 26.17 21.42
C TYR A 164 7.64 27.26 21.67
N GLY A 165 7.42 28.17 22.63
CA GLY A 165 8.36 29.26 22.95
C GLY A 165 9.65 28.81 23.66
N SER A 166 9.73 27.57 24.15
CA SER A 166 10.90 27.04 24.87
C SER A 166 11.94 26.39 23.94
N LYS A 167 11.84 26.59 22.63
CA LYS A 167 12.71 25.96 21.61
C LYS A 167 12.70 24.41 21.71
N PRO A 168 11.54 23.80 21.59
CA PRO A 168 11.36 22.36 21.86
C PRO A 168 12.21 21.49 20.95
N VAL A 169 12.65 20.35 21.49
CA VAL A 169 13.42 19.32 20.78
C VAL A 169 12.46 18.37 20.06
N ILE A 170 12.60 18.26 18.75
CA ILE A 170 11.72 17.50 17.86
C ILE A 170 12.46 16.33 17.26
N ALA A 171 11.83 15.15 17.29
CA ALA A 171 12.25 13.96 16.55
C ALA A 171 11.34 13.71 15.34
N GLU A 172 11.91 13.16 14.28
CA GLU A 172 11.24 12.80 13.05
C GLU A 172 11.44 11.29 12.77
N LEU A 173 10.35 10.53 12.77
CA LEU A 173 10.31 9.12 12.36
C LEU A 173 9.69 9.05 10.97
N ASN A 174 10.54 8.95 9.95
CA ASN A 174 10.14 8.90 8.57
C ASN A 174 9.60 7.54 8.18
N GLY A 175 8.88 7.47 7.08
CA GLY A 175 8.33 6.23 6.53
C GLY A 175 9.38 5.28 5.93
N GLY A 176 9.07 4.73 4.75
CA GLY A 176 9.98 3.84 4.02
C GLY A 176 10.89 4.61 3.06
N ILE A 177 12.20 4.37 3.12
CA ILE A 177 13.15 5.01 2.22
C ILE A 177 13.01 4.55 0.76
N THR A 178 12.44 3.36 0.52
CA THR A 178 12.17 2.82 -0.82
C THR A 178 10.79 3.16 -1.35
N ASP A 179 9.99 3.92 -0.58
CA ASP A 179 8.66 4.38 -0.93
C ASP A 179 8.68 5.86 -1.28
N ASN A 180 8.27 6.19 -2.50
CA ASN A 180 8.22 7.58 -2.96
C ASN A 180 7.33 8.47 -2.09
N ASN A 181 6.25 7.94 -1.49
CA ASN A 181 5.39 8.71 -0.60
C ASN A 181 6.13 9.17 0.66
N GLY A 182 7.01 8.32 1.22
CA GLY A 182 7.86 8.70 2.34
C GLY A 182 8.68 9.97 2.04
N HIS A 183 9.25 10.06 0.84
CA HIS A 183 10.00 11.24 0.39
C HIS A 183 9.11 12.47 0.19
N LEU A 184 7.90 12.29 -0.38
CA LEU A 184 6.95 13.39 -0.59
C LEU A 184 6.41 13.94 0.76
N PHE A 185 6.13 13.06 1.73
CA PHE A 185 5.77 13.49 3.08
C PHE A 185 6.91 14.28 3.71
N LYS A 186 8.16 13.75 3.60
CA LYS A 186 9.35 14.44 4.10
C LYS A 186 9.53 15.81 3.45
N GLN A 187 9.41 15.91 2.15
CA GLN A 187 9.43 17.19 1.44
C GLN A 187 8.37 18.16 2.02
N GLY A 188 7.18 17.66 2.31
CA GLY A 188 6.08 18.45 2.86
C GLY A 188 6.42 19.00 4.25
N TYR A 189 6.78 18.14 5.21
CA TYR A 189 7.07 18.64 6.57
C TYR A 189 8.40 19.37 6.68
N ASP A 190 9.41 19.01 5.90
CA ASP A 190 10.68 19.77 5.85
C ASP A 190 10.46 21.20 5.33
N SER A 191 9.54 21.41 4.38
CA SER A 191 9.19 22.75 3.90
C SER A 191 8.68 23.68 5.01
N VAL A 192 8.11 23.11 6.09
CA VAL A 192 7.58 23.84 7.25
C VAL A 192 8.57 23.85 8.41
N LEU A 193 9.21 22.72 8.72
CA LEU A 193 10.05 22.58 9.91
C LEU A 193 11.48 23.11 9.70
N SER A 194 12.06 22.98 8.48
CA SER A 194 13.45 23.40 8.24
C SER A 194 13.69 24.89 8.49
N PRO A 195 12.79 25.83 8.10
CA PRO A 195 12.94 27.21 8.47
C PRO A 195 12.94 27.44 10.00
N LEU A 196 12.16 26.66 10.75
CA LEU A 196 12.05 26.76 12.21
C LEU A 196 13.29 26.20 12.91
N TYR A 197 13.89 25.14 12.37
CA TYR A 197 15.21 24.68 12.84
C TYR A 197 16.30 25.67 12.56
N LYS A 198 16.33 26.29 11.36
CA LYS A 198 17.31 27.29 10.97
C LYS A 198 17.24 28.55 11.84
N SER A 199 16.03 28.99 12.18
CA SER A 199 15.83 30.16 13.06
C SER A 199 16.07 29.84 14.55
N GLY A 200 16.24 28.57 14.93
CA GLY A 200 16.34 28.14 16.32
C GLY A 200 15.02 28.18 17.09
N ALA A 201 13.87 28.38 16.42
CA ALA A 201 12.56 28.27 17.05
C ALA A 201 12.24 26.84 17.49
N LEU A 202 12.77 25.85 16.77
CA LEU A 202 12.76 24.42 17.12
C LEU A 202 14.20 23.89 17.13
N LYS A 203 14.44 22.83 17.88
CA LYS A 203 15.69 22.07 17.85
C LYS A 203 15.43 20.68 17.31
N LYS A 204 16.24 20.23 16.37
CA LYS A 204 16.19 18.82 15.94
C LYS A 204 16.89 17.97 17.02
N ALA A 205 16.28 16.86 17.41
CA ALA A 205 16.87 15.91 18.34
C ALA A 205 18.19 15.33 17.80
N THR A 206 19.12 14.99 18.65
CA THR A 206 20.33 14.25 18.26
C THR A 206 19.93 12.92 17.61
N ALA A 207 20.40 12.66 16.38
CA ALA A 207 19.96 11.57 15.52
C ALA A 207 18.43 11.53 15.27
N GLY A 208 17.78 12.69 15.37
CA GLY A 208 16.33 12.85 15.36
C GLY A 208 15.66 12.88 14.00
N ASP A 209 16.27 12.31 12.95
CA ASP A 209 15.71 12.24 11.59
C ASP A 209 16.08 10.87 10.99
N GLN A 210 15.17 9.89 11.10
CA GLN A 210 15.46 8.48 10.77
C GLN A 210 14.36 7.82 9.96
N TRP A 211 14.76 6.96 9.03
CA TRP A 211 13.88 6.13 8.23
C TRP A 211 13.56 4.81 8.93
N THR A 212 12.28 4.49 9.03
CA THR A 212 11.77 3.33 9.76
C THR A 212 11.36 2.17 8.86
N ASP A 213 11.34 2.37 7.55
CA ASP A 213 10.80 1.42 6.56
C ASP A 213 9.34 1.02 6.84
N TRP A 214 8.57 1.96 7.41
CA TRP A 214 7.19 1.73 7.86
C TRP A 214 7.05 0.63 8.91
N ASP A 215 8.15 0.22 9.57
CA ASP A 215 8.16 -0.83 10.58
C ASP A 215 8.02 -0.23 11.98
N PRO A 216 6.88 -0.47 12.69
CA PRO A 216 6.70 0.05 14.05
C PRO A 216 7.71 -0.51 15.07
N VAL A 217 8.20 -1.76 14.87
CA VAL A 217 9.21 -2.35 15.76
C VAL A 217 10.53 -1.63 15.59
N LYS A 218 10.97 -1.43 14.34
CA LYS A 218 12.15 -0.62 14.02
C LYS A 218 11.98 0.81 14.51
N GLY A 219 10.79 1.42 14.29
CA GLY A 219 10.45 2.76 14.76
C GLY A 219 10.58 2.90 16.27
N ARG A 220 10.14 1.91 17.04
CA ARG A 220 10.29 1.89 18.50
C ARG A 220 11.76 1.84 18.91
N THR A 221 12.53 0.92 18.34
CA THR A 221 13.98 0.81 18.63
C THR A 221 14.72 2.11 18.34
N ILE A 222 14.43 2.74 17.20
CA ILE A 222 15.00 4.03 16.81
C ILE A 222 14.61 5.11 17.82
N PHE A 223 13.35 5.17 18.24
CA PHE A 223 12.89 6.21 19.16
C PHE A 223 13.45 6.01 20.58
N ASP A 224 13.58 4.77 21.07
CA ASP A 224 14.27 4.46 22.33
C ASP A 224 15.72 4.97 22.31
N GLN A 225 16.44 4.79 21.20
CA GLN A 225 17.79 5.32 21.02
C GLN A 225 17.80 6.86 20.97
N MET A 226 16.81 7.48 20.34
CA MET A 226 16.68 8.96 20.33
C MET A 226 16.43 9.48 21.74
N LEU A 227 15.56 8.86 22.53
CA LEU A 227 15.30 9.22 23.93
C LEU A 227 16.60 9.17 24.76
N ALA A 228 17.35 8.08 24.66
CA ALA A 228 18.62 7.92 25.37
C ALA A 228 19.63 9.03 25.01
N ARG A 229 19.83 9.30 23.71
CA ARG A 229 20.77 10.32 23.22
C ARG A 229 20.37 11.75 23.57
N ASN A 230 19.11 11.98 23.90
CA ASN A 230 18.56 13.29 24.25
C ASN A 230 18.17 13.36 25.75
N SER A 231 18.65 12.43 26.60
CA SER A 231 18.37 12.40 28.04
C SER A 231 16.86 12.43 28.34
N ASN A 232 16.05 11.76 27.53
CA ASN A 232 14.58 11.74 27.59
C ASN A 232 13.90 13.11 27.41
N LYS A 233 14.61 14.10 26.80
CA LYS A 233 14.12 15.48 26.66
C LYS A 233 13.57 15.79 25.27
N ILE A 234 12.99 14.82 24.57
CA ILE A 234 12.24 15.03 23.33
C ILE A 234 10.87 15.60 23.69
N GLN A 235 10.49 16.70 23.06
CA GLN A 235 9.29 17.48 23.40
C GLN A 235 8.21 17.44 22.32
N GLY A 236 8.52 16.86 21.15
CA GLY A 236 7.56 16.61 20.08
C GLY A 236 8.09 15.60 19.08
N VAL A 237 7.19 14.85 18.45
CA VAL A 237 7.55 13.85 17.45
C VAL A 237 6.68 14.00 16.21
N LEU A 238 7.32 14.14 15.05
CA LEU A 238 6.69 13.93 13.77
C LEU A 238 6.84 12.45 13.44
N ALA A 239 5.76 11.68 13.64
CA ALA A 239 5.67 10.29 13.20
C ALA A 239 4.90 10.26 11.88
N ALA A 240 5.48 9.58 10.87
CA ALA A 240 4.95 9.62 9.51
C ALA A 240 3.60 8.89 9.36
N ASN A 241 3.26 7.94 10.24
CA ASN A 241 1.93 7.32 10.30
C ASN A 241 1.52 6.90 11.72
N ASP A 242 0.30 6.41 11.89
CA ASP A 242 -0.26 6.00 13.18
C ASP A 242 0.42 4.75 13.76
N GLY A 243 0.94 3.85 12.92
CA GLY A 243 1.72 2.70 13.38
C GLY A 243 3.01 3.15 14.08
N LEU A 244 3.72 4.11 13.50
CA LEU A 244 4.91 4.72 14.08
C LEU A 244 4.56 5.57 15.31
N ALA A 245 3.44 6.30 15.29
CA ALA A 245 2.94 7.01 16.46
C ALA A 245 2.66 6.04 17.63
N GLY A 246 2.06 4.89 17.36
CA GLY A 246 1.86 3.83 18.35
C GLY A 246 3.18 3.30 18.94
N ALA A 247 4.21 3.16 18.11
CA ALA A 247 5.56 2.78 18.56
C ALA A 247 6.17 3.83 19.51
N VAL A 248 6.03 5.11 19.17
CA VAL A 248 6.45 6.23 20.04
C VAL A 248 5.69 6.19 21.37
N ILE A 249 4.38 6.01 21.35
CA ILE A 249 3.55 5.93 22.57
C ILE A 249 3.98 4.74 23.45
N ALA A 250 4.23 3.58 22.85
CA ALA A 250 4.69 2.42 23.58
C ALA A 250 6.06 2.67 24.25
N SER A 251 6.97 3.37 23.59
CA SER A 251 8.26 3.79 24.12
C SER A 251 8.08 4.78 25.26
N LEU A 252 7.30 5.84 25.09
CA LEU A 252 7.02 6.83 26.14
C LEU A 252 6.46 6.15 27.41
N LYS A 253 5.51 5.24 27.25
CA LYS A 253 4.94 4.47 28.37
C LYS A 253 5.99 3.61 29.07
N ALA A 254 6.84 2.91 28.31
CA ALA A 254 7.90 2.06 28.87
C ALA A 254 8.93 2.86 29.68
N HIS A 255 9.18 4.11 29.31
CA HIS A 255 10.07 5.04 30.04
C HIS A 255 9.34 5.90 31.07
N ALA A 256 8.08 5.61 31.41
CA ALA A 256 7.25 6.37 32.33
C ALA A 256 7.13 7.87 31.97
N LEU A 257 7.24 8.21 30.69
CA LEU A 257 7.14 9.57 30.18
C LEU A 257 5.68 9.95 29.88
N LYS A 258 5.39 11.25 30.05
CA LYS A 258 4.06 11.81 29.75
C LYS A 258 3.84 11.98 28.24
N PRO A 259 2.57 12.07 27.77
CA PRO A 259 2.26 12.39 26.37
C PRO A 259 2.92 13.69 25.93
N ILE A 260 3.49 13.67 24.72
CA ILE A 260 4.07 14.84 24.04
C ILE A 260 3.34 15.07 22.70
N PRO A 261 3.42 16.28 22.12
CA PRO A 261 2.93 16.52 20.76
C PRO A 261 3.44 15.48 19.79
N LEU A 262 2.50 14.77 19.13
CA LEU A 262 2.78 13.60 18.30
C LEU A 262 1.83 13.56 17.11
N THR A 263 2.38 13.43 15.92
CA THR A 263 1.61 13.31 14.68
C THR A 263 1.37 11.85 14.29
N GLY A 264 0.50 11.65 13.30
CA GLY A 264 0.28 10.40 12.62
C GLY A 264 -0.32 10.60 11.24
N GLN A 265 -0.70 9.52 10.59
CA GLN A 265 -1.38 9.46 9.31
C GLN A 265 -2.17 8.15 9.23
N ASP A 266 -3.22 8.14 8.42
CA ASP A 266 -4.14 7.06 8.05
C ASP A 266 -5.42 7.00 8.89
N ALA A 267 -5.52 7.69 10.01
CA ALA A 267 -6.70 7.68 10.90
C ALA A 267 -7.14 6.24 11.22
N THR A 268 -6.18 5.38 11.59
CA THR A 268 -6.46 4.01 12.00
C THR A 268 -7.34 3.98 13.25
N PRO A 269 -8.09 2.89 13.53
CA PRO A 269 -8.85 2.79 14.78
C PRO A 269 -8.01 3.11 16.01
N THR A 270 -6.81 2.54 16.10
CA THR A 270 -5.87 2.78 17.21
C THR A 270 -5.34 4.22 17.23
N GLY A 271 -5.04 4.81 16.06
CA GLY A 271 -4.63 6.22 15.97
C GLY A 271 -5.72 7.16 16.49
N VAL A 272 -6.98 6.93 16.11
CA VAL A 272 -8.12 7.70 16.64
C VAL A 272 -8.29 7.50 18.14
N GLN A 273 -8.14 6.27 18.65
CA GLN A 273 -8.14 5.97 20.08
C GLN A 273 -7.06 6.77 20.83
N PHE A 274 -5.84 6.82 20.31
CA PHE A 274 -4.74 7.58 20.91
C PHE A 274 -5.00 9.09 20.90
N ILE A 275 -5.62 9.62 19.84
CA ILE A 275 -6.05 11.02 19.80
C ILE A 275 -7.09 11.30 20.88
N LEU A 276 -8.09 10.45 21.02
CA LEU A 276 -9.14 10.60 22.03
C LEU A 276 -8.59 10.53 23.46
N ALA A 277 -7.64 9.65 23.71
CA ALA A 277 -6.96 9.47 24.98
C ALA A 277 -5.88 10.53 25.27
N GLY A 278 -5.56 11.42 24.29
CA GLY A 278 -4.58 12.50 24.46
C GLY A 278 -3.12 12.07 24.30
N TRP A 279 -2.85 10.88 23.79
CA TRP A 279 -1.49 10.39 23.48
C TRP A 279 -0.96 10.86 22.13
N GLN A 280 -1.84 11.09 21.17
CA GLN A 280 -1.52 11.58 19.84
C GLN A 280 -2.29 12.87 19.58
N SER A 281 -1.62 13.89 19.01
CA SER A 281 -2.22 15.22 18.80
C SER A 281 -3.17 15.25 17.62
N GLY A 282 -2.92 14.43 16.63
CA GLY A 282 -3.75 14.30 15.44
C GLY A 282 -3.13 13.34 14.43
N THR A 283 -3.90 13.06 13.40
CA THR A 283 -3.54 12.19 12.28
C THR A 283 -3.99 12.79 10.96
N VAL A 284 -3.29 12.54 9.87
CA VAL A 284 -3.77 12.91 8.55
C VAL A 284 -4.74 11.84 8.07
N TYR A 285 -6.00 12.20 7.99
CA TYR A 285 -7.05 11.36 7.47
C TYR A 285 -7.08 11.39 5.94
N LYS A 286 -6.96 10.23 5.35
CA LYS A 286 -7.08 9.95 3.92
C LYS A 286 -8.32 9.10 3.69
N ALA A 287 -9.32 9.65 3.00
CA ALA A 287 -10.58 8.95 2.71
C ALA A 287 -10.35 7.87 1.64
N ILE A 288 -10.04 6.64 2.04
CA ILE A 288 -9.61 5.56 1.13
C ILE A 288 -10.71 5.14 0.15
N LYS A 289 -11.98 5.16 0.55
CA LYS A 289 -13.08 4.77 -0.36
C LYS A 289 -13.15 5.63 -1.63
N PRO A 290 -13.09 6.99 -1.57
CA PRO A 290 -12.97 7.82 -2.77
C PRO A 290 -11.73 7.51 -3.61
N GLN A 291 -10.56 7.25 -2.99
CA GLN A 291 -9.34 6.89 -3.72
C GLN A 291 -9.49 5.56 -4.46
N ALA A 292 -9.97 4.53 -3.79
CA ALA A 292 -10.20 3.22 -4.39
C ALA A 292 -11.21 3.28 -5.53
N ASN A 293 -12.32 4.03 -5.34
CA ASN A 293 -13.32 4.22 -6.37
C ASN A 293 -12.75 4.97 -7.58
N ALA A 294 -11.97 6.03 -7.36
CA ALA A 294 -11.34 6.78 -8.44
C ALA A 294 -10.37 5.89 -9.25
N ALA A 295 -9.52 5.12 -8.57
CA ALA A 295 -8.58 4.22 -9.22
C ALA A 295 -9.27 3.10 -10.00
N ALA A 296 -10.30 2.47 -9.41
CA ALA A 296 -11.11 1.48 -10.11
C ALA A 296 -11.83 2.09 -11.32
N GLN A 297 -12.34 3.33 -11.20
CA GLN A 297 -13.01 4.02 -12.32
C GLN A 297 -12.03 4.28 -13.47
N VAL A 298 -10.80 4.72 -13.18
CA VAL A 298 -9.75 4.86 -14.21
C VAL A 298 -9.51 3.53 -14.95
N ALA A 299 -9.40 2.42 -14.20
CA ALA A 299 -9.23 1.10 -14.81
C ALA A 299 -10.43 0.68 -15.66
N ILE A 300 -11.66 0.95 -15.17
CA ILE A 300 -12.90 0.67 -15.90
C ILE A 300 -12.97 1.48 -17.19
N ASP A 301 -12.62 2.75 -17.14
CA ASP A 301 -12.64 3.64 -18.31
C ASP A 301 -11.63 3.17 -19.36
N ILE A 302 -10.41 2.81 -18.97
CA ILE A 302 -9.40 2.22 -19.87
C ILE A 302 -9.93 0.94 -20.52
N ILE A 303 -10.49 0.01 -19.75
CA ILE A 303 -11.00 -1.28 -20.26
C ILE A 303 -12.17 -1.07 -21.23
N LYS A 304 -13.01 -0.06 -20.97
CA LYS A 304 -14.18 0.28 -21.81
C LYS A 304 -13.87 1.27 -22.93
N GLY A 305 -12.60 1.66 -23.12
CA GLY A 305 -12.19 2.63 -24.14
C GLY A 305 -12.73 4.05 -23.93
N LYS A 306 -13.04 4.42 -22.69
CA LYS A 306 -13.54 5.74 -22.33
C LYS A 306 -12.40 6.69 -21.97
N PRO A 307 -12.56 8.01 -22.20
CA PRO A 307 -11.57 8.99 -21.79
C PRO A 307 -11.49 9.07 -20.25
N VAL A 308 -10.24 9.10 -19.72
CA VAL A 308 -9.98 9.26 -18.30
C VAL A 308 -9.88 10.75 -17.95
N LYS A 309 -10.64 11.19 -16.94
CA LYS A 309 -10.56 12.56 -16.41
C LYS A 309 -9.56 12.60 -15.25
N THR A 310 -8.65 13.56 -15.26
CA THR A 310 -7.65 13.80 -14.21
C THR A 310 -7.76 15.23 -13.68
N ASN A 311 -7.23 15.50 -12.49
CA ASN A 311 -7.25 16.83 -11.88
C ASN A 311 -5.86 17.43 -11.66
N GLY A 312 -4.80 16.76 -12.17
CA GLY A 312 -3.44 17.25 -12.07
C GLY A 312 -2.42 16.34 -12.74
N LYS A 313 -1.15 16.65 -12.52
CA LYS A 313 0.01 15.82 -12.92
C LYS A 313 1.02 15.76 -11.79
N VAL A 314 1.64 14.60 -11.58
CA VAL A 314 2.77 14.43 -10.65
C VAL A 314 3.93 13.84 -11.44
N SER A 315 5.07 14.50 -11.43
CA SER A 315 6.26 14.06 -12.20
C SER A 315 5.94 13.77 -13.68
N GLY A 316 5.04 14.55 -14.29
CA GLY A 316 4.59 14.37 -15.68
C GLY A 316 3.45 13.36 -15.88
N THR A 317 3.16 12.51 -14.91
CA THR A 317 2.08 11.50 -14.98
C THR A 317 0.71 12.14 -14.74
N PRO A 318 -0.29 11.95 -15.62
CA PRO A 318 -1.66 12.38 -15.37
C PRO A 318 -2.20 11.77 -14.09
N SER A 319 -2.76 12.60 -13.20
CA SER A 319 -3.05 12.17 -11.83
C SER A 319 -4.45 12.59 -11.37
N ILE A 320 -4.99 11.78 -10.45
CA ILE A 320 -6.15 12.13 -9.63
C ILE A 320 -5.66 12.23 -8.19
N LEU A 321 -5.58 13.46 -7.68
CA LEU A 321 -5.12 13.73 -6.32
C LEU A 321 -6.29 14.14 -5.44
N LEU A 322 -6.48 13.42 -4.34
CA LEU A 322 -7.47 13.72 -3.32
C LEU A 322 -6.86 14.59 -2.23
N LYS A 323 -7.70 15.40 -1.57
CA LYS A 323 -7.27 16.26 -0.48
C LYS A 323 -7.26 15.51 0.85
N PRO A 324 -6.12 15.46 1.56
CA PRO A 324 -6.06 14.93 2.91
C PRO A 324 -6.62 15.94 3.92
N ILE A 325 -6.99 15.47 5.12
CA ILE A 325 -7.55 16.29 6.19
C ILE A 325 -6.78 16.03 7.49
N TRP A 326 -6.39 17.10 8.22
CA TRP A 326 -5.87 16.96 9.57
C TRP A 326 -7.01 16.65 10.55
N LEU A 327 -6.96 15.51 11.19
CA LEU A 327 -7.95 15.00 12.13
C LEU A 327 -7.40 15.08 13.55
N THR A 328 -8.20 15.64 14.44
CA THR A 328 -7.89 15.84 15.86
C THR A 328 -9.08 15.40 16.72
N LYS A 329 -8.96 15.54 18.01
CA LYS A 329 -10.09 15.33 18.95
C LYS A 329 -11.30 16.20 18.65
N ALA A 330 -11.12 17.37 18.05
CA ALA A 330 -12.22 18.31 17.74
C ALA A 330 -13.09 17.82 16.56
N ASN A 331 -12.50 17.11 15.61
CA ASN A 331 -13.19 16.69 14.37
C ASN A 331 -13.16 15.18 14.10
N TYR A 332 -12.75 14.35 15.06
CA TYR A 332 -12.62 12.90 14.90
C TYR A 332 -13.88 12.20 14.43
N LYS A 333 -15.07 12.73 14.77
CA LYS A 333 -16.38 12.16 14.35
C LYS A 333 -16.50 12.08 12.82
N ARG A 334 -15.67 12.82 12.08
CA ARG A 334 -15.60 12.77 10.62
C ARG A 334 -15.40 11.35 10.08
N VAL A 335 -14.56 10.53 10.73
CA VAL A 335 -14.32 9.14 10.29
C VAL A 335 -15.58 8.27 10.39
N PHE A 336 -16.50 8.58 11.30
CA PHE A 336 -17.79 7.89 11.42
C PHE A 336 -18.81 8.42 10.40
N THR A 337 -18.88 9.75 10.23
CA THR A 337 -19.76 10.39 9.24
C THR A 337 -19.45 9.92 7.83
N ASP A 338 -18.17 9.81 7.48
CA ASP A 338 -17.70 9.32 6.18
C ASP A 338 -17.81 7.78 6.06
N LYS A 339 -18.31 7.09 7.09
CA LYS A 339 -18.38 5.62 7.18
C LYS A 339 -17.03 4.94 6.93
N PHE A 340 -15.95 5.64 7.29
CA PHE A 340 -14.59 5.12 7.19
C PHE A 340 -14.31 4.16 8.35
N LEU A 341 -14.64 4.55 9.58
CA LEU A 341 -14.60 3.69 10.76
C LEU A 341 -16.01 3.50 11.34
N LYS A 342 -16.23 2.39 12.00
CA LYS A 342 -17.41 2.20 12.87
C LYS A 342 -17.09 2.70 14.27
N LYS A 343 -18.12 3.26 14.94
CA LYS A 343 -17.97 3.67 16.33
C LYS A 343 -17.57 2.49 17.24
N SER A 344 -18.06 1.28 16.93
CA SER A 344 -17.71 0.04 17.62
C SER A 344 -16.22 -0.33 17.52
N ASP A 345 -15.50 0.13 16.49
CA ASP A 345 -14.09 -0.21 16.29
C ASP A 345 -13.15 0.72 17.06
N VAL A 346 -13.63 1.91 17.39
CA VAL A 346 -12.88 2.96 18.10
C VAL A 346 -13.28 3.04 19.57
N CYS A 347 -14.58 3.01 19.85
CA CYS A 347 -15.16 3.27 21.17
C CYS A 347 -15.31 1.97 21.99
N ILE A 348 -14.23 1.23 22.15
CA ILE A 348 -14.19 -0.05 22.86
C ILE A 348 -13.24 0.01 24.06
N GLY A 349 -13.45 -0.89 25.05
CA GLY A 349 -12.59 -1.02 26.21
C GLY A 349 -12.40 0.32 26.95
N GLU A 350 -11.17 0.62 27.31
CA GLU A 350 -10.80 1.85 27.99
C GLU A 350 -11.07 3.13 27.19
N TYR A 351 -11.21 3.03 25.85
CA TYR A 351 -11.43 4.18 24.97
C TYR A 351 -12.91 4.59 24.87
N ALA A 352 -13.85 3.72 25.28
CA ALA A 352 -15.30 4.02 25.23
C ALA A 352 -15.67 5.31 25.97
N LYS A 353 -15.01 5.59 27.11
CA LYS A 353 -15.22 6.80 27.92
C LYS A 353 -14.86 8.12 27.22
N TYR A 354 -14.05 8.08 26.16
CA TYR A 354 -13.61 9.27 25.42
C TYR A 354 -14.49 9.57 24.20
N CYS A 355 -15.39 8.69 23.81
CA CYS A 355 -16.28 8.81 22.64
C CYS A 355 -17.60 9.52 22.98
N LYS A 356 -17.52 10.78 23.33
CA LYS A 356 -18.70 11.60 23.66
C LYS A 356 -19.34 12.25 22.42
#